data_80f26c53bdc9301fdad33d8cfab5dfbb
#
_entry.id   80f26c53bdc9301fdad33d8cfab5dfbb
#
_cell.length_a   1.000
_cell.length_b   1.000
_cell.length_c   1.000
_cell.angle_alpha   90.00
_cell.angle_beta   90.00
_cell.angle_gamma   90.00
#
_symmetry.space_group_name_H-M   'P 1'
#
loop_
_entity.id
_entity.type
_entity.pdbx_description
1 polymer ?
#
loop_
_entity_poly.entity_id
_entity_poly.type
_entity_poly.pdbx_seq_one_letter_code
_entity_poly.pdbx_strand_id
1 'polypeptide(L)'
;MNFEEMTARMRDGQGFIAALDQSGGSTPKALQSYGVEDSEWDGDEEMFAKIHEMRCRIVESPSFSDGRVIGAILFEKTMEGCSKDGSPIPALLSRRGIVPFLKVDKGMHDTENGVQLMKEMPTLAKDCARAKELGVFGTKMRSVIHEADQKGIAENIRQQMDFGLEILDQGLVPIL
;
A
#
# COMPACT_ATOMS: atom_id res chain seq x y z
N MET A 1 15.18 6.63 -7.60
CA MET A 1 16.02 5.61 -6.89
C MET A 1 15.94 4.30 -7.65
N ASN A 2 17.06 3.57 -7.75
CA ASN A 2 17.08 2.18 -8.18
C ASN A 2 16.79 1.23 -6.98
N PHE A 3 16.74 -0.09 -7.21
CA PHE A 3 16.42 -1.08 -6.17
C PHE A 3 17.40 -1.09 -4.99
N GLU A 4 18.70 -0.95 -5.26
CA GLU A 4 19.74 -0.92 -4.21
C GLU A 4 19.64 0.33 -3.35
N GLU A 5 19.38 1.49 -3.96
CA GLU A 5 19.15 2.75 -3.24
C GLU A 5 17.88 2.68 -2.37
N MET A 6 16.79 2.07 -2.87
CA MET A 6 15.57 1.85 -2.10
C MET A 6 15.82 0.90 -0.93
N THR A 7 16.59 -0.19 -1.16
CA THR A 7 16.99 -1.13 -0.11
C THR A 7 17.79 -0.43 0.99
N ALA A 8 18.78 0.36 0.61
CA ALA A 8 19.58 1.13 1.57
C ALA A 8 18.71 2.14 2.34
N ARG A 9 17.79 2.83 1.64
CA ARG A 9 16.86 3.77 2.27
C ARG A 9 15.96 3.09 3.30
N MET A 10 15.47 1.88 3.03
CA MET A 10 14.62 1.14 3.96
C MET A 10 15.42 0.54 5.13
N ARG A 11 16.66 0.10 4.90
CA ARG A 11 17.50 -0.48 5.93
C ARG A 11 18.06 0.57 6.90
N ASP A 12 18.54 1.69 6.39
CA ASP A 12 19.35 2.65 7.14
C ASP A 12 18.62 3.98 7.39
N GLY A 13 17.50 4.23 6.69
CA GLY A 13 16.76 5.48 6.77
C GLY A 13 16.04 5.64 8.11
N GLN A 14 16.16 6.82 8.69
CA GLN A 14 15.39 7.20 9.87
C GLN A 14 14.11 7.91 9.44
N GLY A 15 12.96 7.38 9.85
CA GLY A 15 11.67 7.94 9.49
C GLY A 15 10.54 6.92 9.63
N PHE A 16 9.47 7.14 8.88
CA PHE A 16 8.31 6.26 8.89
C PHE A 16 7.77 6.01 7.48
N ILE A 17 6.96 4.96 7.35
CA ILE A 17 6.24 4.62 6.12
C ILE A 17 4.83 5.21 6.22
N ALA A 18 4.47 6.09 5.29
CA ALA A 18 3.14 6.68 5.21
C ALA A 18 2.12 5.70 4.61
N ALA A 19 0.95 5.55 5.24
CA ALA A 19 -0.13 4.71 4.73
C ALA A 19 -1.09 5.55 3.87
N LEU A 20 -0.99 5.41 2.55
CA LEU A 20 -1.90 6.03 1.57
C LEU A 20 -2.70 4.94 0.81
N ASP A 21 -2.99 3.84 1.50
CA ASP A 21 -3.54 2.62 0.92
C ASP A 21 -5.00 2.35 1.30
N GLN A 22 -5.73 3.34 1.85
CA GLN A 22 -7.15 3.19 2.13
C GLN A 22 -7.88 2.78 0.84
N SER A 23 -8.71 1.74 0.95
CA SER A 23 -9.42 1.15 -0.18
C SER A 23 -10.83 0.68 0.25
N GLY A 24 -11.77 0.60 -0.70
CA GLY A 24 -13.12 0.15 -0.42
C GLY A 24 -13.77 0.91 0.74
N GLY A 25 -14.26 0.21 1.74
CA GLY A 25 -15.02 0.78 2.86
C GLY A 25 -14.26 1.76 3.77
N SER A 26 -12.94 1.84 3.70
CA SER A 26 -12.15 2.83 4.45
C SER A 26 -11.97 4.16 3.72
N THR A 27 -12.29 4.23 2.42
CA THR A 27 -12.13 5.44 1.61
C THR A 27 -13.07 6.57 2.03
N PRO A 28 -14.39 6.36 2.23
CA PRO A 28 -15.30 7.40 2.70
C PRO A 28 -14.83 8.01 4.02
N LYS A 29 -14.48 7.17 4.99
CA LYS A 29 -13.99 7.62 6.30
C LYS A 29 -12.70 8.46 6.18
N ALA A 30 -11.81 8.10 5.27
CA ALA A 30 -10.61 8.88 5.02
C ALA A 30 -10.95 10.26 4.42
N LEU A 31 -11.86 10.34 3.47
CA LEU A 31 -12.33 11.59 2.87
C LEU A 31 -13.01 12.48 3.92
N GLN A 32 -13.91 11.94 4.73
CA GLN A 32 -14.58 12.67 5.82
C GLN A 32 -13.57 13.25 6.82
N SER A 33 -12.50 12.52 7.15
CA SER A 33 -11.44 13.01 8.03
C SER A 33 -10.69 14.23 7.44
N TYR A 34 -10.78 14.44 6.13
CA TYR A 34 -10.24 15.60 5.42
C TYR A 34 -11.30 16.66 5.08
N GLY A 35 -12.52 16.52 5.63
CA GLY A 35 -13.61 17.49 5.46
C GLY A 35 -14.34 17.37 4.12
N VAL A 36 -14.26 16.20 3.47
CA VAL A 36 -14.99 15.90 2.23
C VAL A 36 -16.18 15.02 2.60
N GLU A 37 -17.39 15.54 2.47
CA GLU A 37 -18.64 14.88 2.87
C GLU A 37 -19.11 13.88 1.82
N ASP A 38 -19.89 12.87 2.23
CA ASP A 38 -20.43 11.82 1.34
C ASP A 38 -21.31 12.39 0.20
N SER A 39 -21.89 13.58 0.40
CA SER A 39 -22.68 14.30 -0.62
C SER A 39 -21.83 14.92 -1.74
N GLU A 40 -20.51 14.89 -1.63
CA GLU A 40 -19.61 15.52 -2.59
C GLU A 40 -19.15 14.57 -3.73
N TRP A 41 -19.59 13.32 -3.74
CA TRP A 41 -19.35 12.36 -4.83
C TRP A 41 -20.58 11.49 -5.09
N ASP A 42 -20.73 11.03 -6.33
CA ASP A 42 -21.72 10.05 -6.72
C ASP A 42 -21.03 8.79 -7.26
N GLY A 43 -21.22 7.69 -6.54
CA GLY A 43 -20.63 6.40 -6.86
C GLY A 43 -19.12 6.27 -6.63
N ASP A 44 -18.62 5.07 -6.88
CA ASP A 44 -17.24 4.70 -6.58
C ASP A 44 -16.20 5.46 -7.44
N GLU A 45 -16.54 5.78 -8.68
CA GLU A 45 -15.60 6.43 -9.60
C GLU A 45 -15.23 7.83 -9.12
N GLU A 46 -16.21 8.64 -8.76
CA GLU A 46 -15.98 9.99 -8.22
C GLU A 46 -15.30 9.93 -6.84
N MET A 47 -15.72 9.01 -5.98
CA MET A 47 -15.07 8.79 -4.69
C MET A 47 -13.58 8.49 -4.88
N PHE A 48 -13.22 7.59 -5.80
CA PHE A 48 -11.82 7.27 -6.06
C PHE A 48 -11.05 8.42 -6.72
N ALA A 49 -11.69 9.25 -7.54
CA ALA A 49 -11.09 10.46 -8.08
C ALA A 49 -10.77 11.46 -6.95
N LYS A 50 -11.69 11.68 -6.02
CA LYS A 50 -11.48 12.54 -4.85
C LYS A 50 -10.37 12.06 -3.93
N ILE A 51 -10.33 10.77 -3.61
CA ILE A 51 -9.25 10.22 -2.77
C ILE A 51 -7.90 10.28 -3.48
N HIS A 52 -7.87 10.10 -4.81
CA HIS A 52 -6.65 10.26 -5.59
C HIS A 52 -6.15 11.70 -5.56
N GLU A 53 -7.03 12.69 -5.76
CA GLU A 53 -6.68 14.11 -5.67
C GLU A 53 -6.12 14.48 -4.28
N MET A 54 -6.74 13.97 -3.20
CA MET A 54 -6.24 14.14 -1.84
C MET A 54 -4.83 13.58 -1.68
N ARG A 55 -4.58 12.36 -2.19
CA ARG A 55 -3.27 11.72 -2.13
C ARG A 55 -2.22 12.48 -2.95
N CYS A 56 -2.58 13.00 -4.12
CA CYS A 56 -1.70 13.87 -4.89
C CYS A 56 -1.29 15.10 -4.09
N ARG A 57 -2.23 15.78 -3.42
CA ARG A 57 -1.91 16.92 -2.55
C ARG A 57 -0.94 16.55 -1.42
N ILE A 58 -1.09 15.35 -0.83
CA ILE A 58 -0.20 14.85 0.21
C ILE A 58 1.21 14.62 -0.36
N VAL A 59 1.33 13.80 -1.42
CA VAL A 59 2.64 13.41 -1.96
C VAL A 59 3.37 14.57 -2.64
N GLU A 60 2.65 15.59 -3.11
CA GLU A 60 3.21 16.80 -3.71
C GLU A 60 3.64 17.84 -2.67
N SER A 61 3.17 17.74 -1.42
CA SER A 61 3.53 18.67 -0.36
C SER A 61 5.03 18.66 -0.08
N PRO A 62 5.69 19.82 0.06
CA PRO A 62 7.08 19.89 0.51
C PRO A 62 7.31 19.21 1.85
N SER A 63 6.37 19.31 2.80
CA SER A 63 6.46 18.66 4.11
C SER A 63 6.44 17.13 4.05
N PHE A 64 5.93 16.53 2.97
CA PHE A 64 5.94 15.09 2.78
C PHE A 64 7.32 14.56 2.39
N SER A 65 8.17 15.41 1.82
CA SER A 65 9.52 15.06 1.34
C SER A 65 10.66 15.74 2.14
N ASP A 66 10.41 16.09 3.40
CA ASP A 66 11.40 16.71 4.30
C ASP A 66 12.42 15.73 4.91
N GLY A 67 12.39 14.47 4.46
CA GLY A 67 13.29 13.40 4.91
C GLY A 67 12.70 12.46 5.97
N ARG A 68 11.60 12.83 6.63
CA ARG A 68 10.95 12.00 7.66
C ARG A 68 10.12 10.86 7.08
N VAL A 69 9.53 11.02 5.90
CA VAL A 69 8.82 9.96 5.19
C VAL A 69 9.84 9.19 4.35
N ILE A 70 10.10 7.93 4.70
CA ILE A 70 11.06 7.08 4.00
C ILE A 70 10.39 6.14 3.00
N GLY A 71 9.10 5.86 3.17
CA GLY A 71 8.31 5.02 2.26
C GLY A 71 6.85 5.44 2.26
N ALA A 72 6.11 5.01 1.25
CA ALA A 72 4.66 5.22 1.16
C ALA A 72 3.96 3.98 0.59
N ILE A 73 2.90 3.53 1.27
CA ILE A 73 2.08 2.41 0.82
C ILE A 73 0.94 2.98 -0.01
N LEU A 74 0.79 2.49 -1.23
CA LEU A 74 -0.18 2.94 -2.21
C LEU A 74 -1.29 1.91 -2.40
N PHE A 75 -2.51 2.39 -2.62
CA PHE A 75 -3.57 1.60 -3.21
C PHE A 75 -3.35 1.46 -4.73
N GLU A 76 -3.82 0.36 -5.32
CA GLU A 76 -3.63 0.04 -6.75
C GLU A 76 -3.99 1.20 -7.68
N LYS A 77 -5.19 1.79 -7.55
CA LYS A 77 -5.62 2.94 -8.38
C LYS A 77 -4.73 4.17 -8.20
N THR A 78 -4.13 4.35 -7.03
CA THR A 78 -3.18 5.44 -6.80
C THR A 78 -1.83 5.15 -7.43
N MET A 79 -1.36 3.90 -7.37
CA MET A 79 -0.14 3.46 -8.04
C MET A 79 -0.21 3.66 -9.56
N GLU A 80 -1.36 3.34 -10.16
CA GLU A 80 -1.61 3.52 -11.60
C GLU A 80 -1.86 4.99 -11.99
N GLY A 81 -2.13 5.85 -11.03
CA GLY A 81 -2.46 7.25 -11.26
C GLY A 81 -1.23 8.13 -11.45
N CYS A 82 -1.51 9.37 -11.87
CA CYS A 82 -0.52 10.41 -12.06
C CYS A 82 -0.80 11.62 -11.14
N SER A 83 0.26 12.33 -10.79
CA SER A 83 0.21 13.63 -10.14
C SER A 83 -0.28 14.73 -11.09
N LYS A 84 -0.45 15.96 -10.59
CA LYS A 84 -0.94 17.10 -11.37
C LYS A 84 -0.04 17.45 -12.56
N ASP A 85 1.27 17.18 -12.45
CA ASP A 85 2.23 17.40 -13.54
C ASP A 85 2.29 16.23 -14.54
N GLY A 86 1.44 15.22 -14.40
CA GLY A 86 1.40 14.02 -15.24
C GLY A 86 2.44 12.96 -14.88
N SER A 87 3.20 13.14 -13.80
CA SER A 87 4.18 12.13 -13.36
C SER A 87 3.48 10.93 -12.71
N PRO A 88 3.83 9.68 -13.04
CA PRO A 88 3.37 8.50 -12.30
C PRO A 88 3.70 8.63 -10.81
N ILE A 89 2.74 8.31 -9.93
CA ILE A 89 2.91 8.47 -8.48
C ILE A 89 4.13 7.73 -7.93
N PRO A 90 4.42 6.45 -8.30
CA PRO A 90 5.63 5.78 -7.83
C PRO A 90 6.92 6.50 -8.24
N ALA A 91 6.97 7.01 -9.48
CA ALA A 91 8.12 7.75 -9.98
C ALA A 91 8.30 9.10 -9.26
N LEU A 92 7.21 9.80 -8.95
CA LEU A 92 7.24 11.02 -8.15
C LEU A 92 7.80 10.76 -6.75
N LEU A 93 7.32 9.73 -6.05
CA LEU A 93 7.80 9.33 -4.73
C LEU A 93 9.30 9.00 -4.77
N SER A 94 9.71 8.17 -5.73
CA SER A 94 11.12 7.78 -5.90
C SER A 94 12.04 8.98 -6.13
N ARG A 95 11.63 9.96 -6.95
CA ARG A 95 12.41 11.21 -7.14
C ARG A 95 12.53 12.04 -5.85
N ARG A 96 11.60 11.91 -4.94
CA ARG A 96 11.57 12.60 -3.64
C ARG A 96 12.25 11.81 -2.51
N GLY A 97 12.93 10.68 -2.84
CA GLY A 97 13.60 9.84 -1.86
C GLY A 97 12.67 9.00 -0.98
N ILE A 98 11.42 8.78 -1.43
CA ILE A 98 10.39 8.01 -0.74
C ILE A 98 10.18 6.69 -1.47
N VAL A 99 10.30 5.58 -0.76
CA VAL A 99 10.21 4.23 -1.32
C VAL A 99 8.74 3.83 -1.51
N PRO A 100 8.27 3.53 -2.74
CA PRO A 100 6.88 3.16 -2.96
C PRO A 100 6.63 1.68 -2.68
N PHE A 101 5.51 1.38 -2.01
CA PHE A 101 4.98 0.04 -1.77
C PHE A 101 3.55 -0.06 -2.31
N LEU A 102 3.16 -1.25 -2.74
CA LEU A 102 1.78 -1.55 -3.16
C LEU A 102 1.05 -2.36 -2.07
N LYS A 103 -0.14 -1.94 -1.68
CA LYS A 103 -1.07 -2.79 -0.92
C LYS A 103 -1.64 -3.87 -1.84
N VAL A 104 -1.38 -5.14 -1.52
CA VAL A 104 -1.83 -6.29 -2.34
C VAL A 104 -3.02 -7.05 -1.74
N ASP A 105 -3.25 -7.00 -0.43
CA ASP A 105 -4.36 -7.74 0.19
C ASP A 105 -5.73 -7.27 -0.34
N LYS A 106 -6.63 -8.23 -0.54
CA LYS A 106 -7.99 -8.00 -1.05
C LYS A 106 -9.05 -8.04 0.07
N GLY A 107 -8.63 -7.79 1.31
CA GLY A 107 -9.44 -7.89 2.51
C GLY A 107 -9.20 -9.19 3.28
N MET A 108 -10.01 -9.41 4.30
CA MET A 108 -9.85 -10.53 5.23
C MET A 108 -11.10 -11.39 5.27
N HIS A 109 -10.93 -12.66 5.64
CA HIS A 109 -12.01 -13.56 6.05
C HIS A 109 -12.55 -13.19 7.44
N ASP A 110 -13.63 -13.81 7.84
CA ASP A 110 -14.14 -13.73 9.21
C ASP A 110 -13.13 -14.31 10.21
N THR A 111 -13.27 -13.94 11.47
CA THR A 111 -12.37 -14.43 12.53
C THR A 111 -12.59 -15.93 12.77
N GLU A 112 -11.53 -16.71 12.67
CA GLU A 112 -11.49 -18.13 13.01
C GLU A 112 -10.22 -18.43 13.80
N ASN A 113 -10.31 -19.25 14.85
CA ASN A 113 -9.16 -19.58 15.74
C ASN A 113 -8.40 -18.31 16.22
N GLY A 114 -9.15 -17.23 16.55
CA GLY A 114 -8.56 -15.99 17.03
C GLY A 114 -7.80 -15.16 16.01
N VAL A 115 -7.86 -15.50 14.71
CA VAL A 115 -7.19 -14.75 13.63
C VAL A 115 -8.14 -14.43 12.49
N GLN A 116 -7.81 -13.41 11.71
CA GLN A 116 -8.40 -13.15 10.40
C GLN A 116 -7.32 -13.33 9.33
N LEU A 117 -7.47 -14.36 8.52
CA LEU A 117 -6.61 -14.59 7.36
C LEU A 117 -6.97 -13.65 6.20
N MET A 118 -6.03 -13.41 5.33
CA MET A 118 -6.30 -12.68 4.08
C MET A 118 -7.13 -13.53 3.14
N LYS A 119 -7.98 -12.87 2.36
CA LYS A 119 -8.64 -13.49 1.21
C LYS A 119 -7.63 -13.84 0.14
N GLU A 120 -8.01 -14.79 -0.73
CA GLU A 120 -7.19 -15.21 -1.85
C GLU A 120 -6.81 -14.03 -2.76
N MET A 121 -5.61 -14.09 -3.30
CA MET A 121 -5.05 -13.08 -4.19
C MET A 121 -4.68 -13.70 -5.55
N PRO A 122 -5.64 -14.13 -6.36
CA PRO A 122 -5.38 -14.89 -7.60
C PRO A 122 -4.60 -14.11 -8.65
N THR A 123 -4.53 -12.79 -8.53
CA THR A 123 -3.79 -11.90 -9.42
C THR A 123 -2.46 -11.42 -8.85
N LEU A 124 -2.00 -11.96 -7.71
CA LEU A 124 -0.84 -11.45 -6.97
C LEU A 124 0.41 -11.32 -7.84
N ALA A 125 0.77 -12.36 -8.58
CA ALA A 125 1.94 -12.33 -9.47
C ALA A 125 1.81 -11.25 -10.56
N LYS A 126 0.62 -11.09 -11.16
CA LYS A 126 0.34 -10.06 -12.16
C LYS A 126 0.41 -8.65 -11.56
N ASP A 127 -0.18 -8.46 -10.38
CA ASP A 127 -0.19 -7.18 -9.68
C ASP A 127 1.24 -6.77 -9.28
N CYS A 128 2.06 -7.73 -8.82
CA CYS A 128 3.47 -7.53 -8.51
C CYS A 128 4.31 -7.20 -9.75
N ALA A 129 4.12 -7.92 -10.86
CA ALA A 129 4.81 -7.63 -12.12
C ALA A 129 4.52 -6.19 -12.58
N ARG A 130 3.25 -5.79 -12.55
CA ARG A 130 2.84 -4.43 -12.90
C ARG A 130 3.41 -3.37 -11.96
N ALA A 131 3.41 -3.62 -10.66
CA ALA A 131 4.01 -2.74 -9.67
C ALA A 131 5.50 -2.52 -9.94
N LYS A 132 6.22 -3.61 -10.26
CA LYS A 132 7.65 -3.56 -10.62
C LYS A 132 7.92 -2.71 -11.85
N GLU A 133 7.10 -2.83 -12.90
CA GLU A 133 7.18 -1.99 -14.11
C GLU A 133 7.05 -0.50 -13.78
N LEU A 134 6.21 -0.16 -12.81
CA LEU A 134 5.99 1.22 -12.34
C LEU A 134 7.06 1.71 -11.33
N GLY A 135 8.07 0.87 -11.02
CA GLY A 135 9.15 1.23 -10.11
C GLY A 135 8.80 1.12 -8.63
N VAL A 136 7.79 0.33 -8.28
CA VAL A 136 7.47 -0.01 -6.90
C VAL A 136 8.52 -0.96 -6.34
N PHE A 137 8.94 -0.74 -5.10
CA PHE A 137 9.97 -1.51 -4.41
C PHE A 137 9.45 -2.79 -3.77
N GLY A 138 8.27 -2.72 -3.20
CA GLY A 138 7.74 -3.83 -2.43
C GLY A 138 6.22 -3.77 -2.24
N THR A 139 5.72 -4.66 -1.42
CA THR A 139 4.29 -4.79 -1.16
C THR A 139 3.97 -4.71 0.33
N LYS A 140 2.71 -4.46 0.64
CA LYS A 140 2.16 -4.56 2.00
C LYS A 140 0.90 -5.39 1.96
N MET A 141 0.80 -6.33 2.87
CA MET A 141 -0.40 -7.12 3.12
C MET A 141 -0.77 -7.07 4.61
N ARG A 142 -1.99 -7.47 4.95
CA ARG A 142 -2.48 -7.43 6.33
C ARG A 142 -3.36 -8.62 6.66
N SER A 143 -2.98 -9.31 7.73
CA SER A 143 -3.86 -10.19 8.50
C SER A 143 -4.00 -9.66 9.94
N VAL A 144 -4.85 -10.25 10.76
CA VAL A 144 -5.08 -9.80 12.13
C VAL A 144 -5.04 -11.00 13.08
N ILE A 145 -4.35 -10.82 14.20
CA ILE A 145 -4.34 -11.75 15.34
C ILE A 145 -5.09 -11.06 16.47
N HIS A 146 -6.23 -11.61 16.86
CA HIS A 146 -7.08 -11.11 17.95
C HIS A 146 -6.77 -11.78 19.28
N GLU A 147 -6.37 -13.08 19.23
CA GLU A 147 -6.17 -13.91 20.40
C GLU A 147 -4.89 -14.76 20.24
N ALA A 148 -4.30 -15.17 21.36
CA ALA A 148 -3.10 -16.01 21.37
C ALA A 148 -3.45 -17.50 21.16
N ASP A 149 -4.13 -17.82 20.05
CA ASP A 149 -4.44 -19.18 19.65
C ASP A 149 -3.31 -19.76 18.80
N GLN A 150 -2.72 -20.88 19.23
CA GLN A 150 -1.56 -21.47 18.53
C GLN A 150 -1.89 -21.93 17.11
N LYS A 151 -3.09 -22.47 16.89
CA LYS A 151 -3.51 -22.94 15.56
C LYS A 151 -3.68 -21.77 14.62
N GLY A 152 -4.44 -20.74 15.04
CA GLY A 152 -4.67 -19.57 14.25
C GLY A 152 -3.39 -18.80 13.92
N ILE A 153 -2.48 -18.64 14.90
CA ILE A 153 -1.18 -17.99 14.66
C ILE A 153 -0.34 -18.79 13.65
N ALA A 154 -0.31 -20.13 13.76
CA ALA A 154 0.44 -20.96 12.82
C ALA A 154 -0.11 -20.88 11.40
N GLU A 155 -1.44 -20.82 11.23
CA GLU A 155 -2.10 -20.62 9.94
C GLU A 155 -1.81 -19.23 9.36
N ASN A 156 -1.87 -18.21 10.20
CA ASN A 156 -1.55 -16.83 9.82
C ASN A 156 -0.10 -16.71 9.32
N ILE A 157 0.87 -17.24 10.06
CA ILE A 157 2.29 -17.21 9.69
C ILE A 157 2.50 -17.96 8.36
N ARG A 158 1.89 -19.14 8.21
CA ARG A 158 2.02 -19.92 6.96
C ARG A 158 1.52 -19.10 5.76
N GLN A 159 0.32 -18.54 5.85
CA GLN A 159 -0.24 -17.73 4.78
C GLN A 159 0.65 -16.52 4.44
N GLN A 160 1.16 -15.80 5.46
CA GLN A 160 2.07 -14.68 5.27
C GLN A 160 3.35 -15.09 4.55
N MET A 161 3.92 -16.25 4.93
CA MET A 161 5.14 -16.75 4.30
C MET A 161 4.89 -17.21 2.86
N ASP A 162 3.79 -17.90 2.59
CA ASP A 162 3.46 -18.39 1.26
C ASP A 162 3.31 -17.20 0.27
N PHE A 163 2.53 -16.19 0.62
CA PHE A 163 2.42 -14.97 -0.20
C PHE A 163 3.73 -14.17 -0.24
N GLY A 164 4.46 -14.13 0.87
CA GLY A 164 5.76 -13.44 0.92
C GLY A 164 6.77 -14.03 -0.05
N LEU A 165 6.85 -15.36 -0.15
CA LEU A 165 7.72 -16.05 -1.10
C LEU A 165 7.29 -15.79 -2.55
N GLU A 166 5.98 -15.83 -2.85
CA GLU A 166 5.49 -15.48 -4.19
C GLU A 166 5.86 -14.04 -4.59
N ILE A 167 5.75 -13.09 -3.66
CA ILE A 167 6.14 -11.69 -3.90
C ILE A 167 7.65 -11.57 -4.14
N LEU A 168 8.47 -12.27 -3.36
CA LEU A 168 9.93 -12.29 -3.54
C LEU A 168 10.33 -12.87 -4.91
N ASP A 169 9.64 -13.90 -5.38
CA ASP A 169 9.86 -14.49 -6.71
C ASP A 169 9.57 -13.49 -7.85
N GLN A 170 8.68 -12.52 -7.63
CA GLN A 170 8.49 -11.40 -8.56
C GLN A 170 9.56 -10.31 -8.42
N GLY A 171 10.46 -10.42 -7.44
CA GLY A 171 11.54 -9.46 -7.18
C GLY A 171 11.10 -8.20 -6.45
N LEU A 172 10.03 -8.26 -5.67
CA LEU A 172 9.58 -7.22 -4.76
C LEU A 172 9.82 -7.64 -3.30
N VAL A 173 9.89 -6.66 -2.39
CA VAL A 173 10.10 -6.90 -0.96
C VAL A 173 8.77 -6.85 -0.20
N PRO A 174 8.31 -7.95 0.43
CA PRO A 174 7.06 -7.94 1.18
C PRO A 174 7.22 -7.29 2.56
N ILE A 175 6.23 -6.50 2.98
CA ILE A 175 5.95 -6.19 4.39
C ILE A 175 4.91 -7.23 4.87
N LEU A 176 5.31 -8.05 5.83
CA LEU A 176 4.51 -9.12 6.43
C LEU A 176 3.75 -8.60 7.65
#